data_569c7a298b503b339474c34be56a8a0d
#
_entry.id   569c7a298b503b339474c34be56a8a0d
#
_cell.length_a   1.000
_cell.length_b   1.000
_cell.length_c   1.000
_cell.angle_alpha   90.00
_cell.angle_beta   90.00
_cell.angle_gamma   90.00
#
_symmetry.space_group_name_H-M   'P 1'
#
loop_
_entity.id
_entity.type
_entity.pdbx_description
1 polymer ?
#
loop_
_entity_poly.entity_id
_entity_poly.type
_entity_poly.pdbx_seq_one_letter_code
_entity_poly.pdbx_strand_id
1 'polypeptide(L)'
;VAFFKNVLSGSLISAVATLSATAVMANDFRIGLITPPPHIWTQAAEGLAADLAEASGGAHSLTVFPARQLGNEAEMLQQLQTGALDMAFMTIAEVSNRAADFGAFYAPFLADDIGHAGRILRSDTATAMLDQLPATVGVVGLGYGMAGLRQIVSRGDIQSAADLDGLKLRITPFEPILDFYNALGAAPTPMPLPAVYDALANGQVDAIDMDAELIWLLRYFEHADTVIQSDHMMFPMVALVSARVWATLSEEDRTMIGDLMAARVDSTITSYVEREQGWLDQIREAGPTYRVVDESFFGDAVATWNETWSARTDALVDIRAAAAATAE
;
A
#
# COMPACT_ATOMS: atom_id res chain seq x y z
N VAL A 1 71.15 -66.79 -11.26
CA VAL A 1 70.69 -65.77 -12.19
C VAL A 1 69.26 -65.34 -11.74
N ALA A 2 69.20 -64.22 -11.04
CA ALA A 2 67.97 -63.68 -10.48
C ALA A 2 67.42 -62.52 -11.40
N PHE A 3 66.13 -62.58 -11.78
CA PHE A 3 65.42 -61.54 -12.48
C PHE A 3 64.56 -60.74 -11.48
N PHE A 4 64.86 -59.48 -11.29
CA PHE A 4 64.01 -58.50 -10.62
C PHE A 4 62.92 -58.01 -11.54
N LYS A 5 61.63 -58.11 -11.15
CA LYS A 5 60.52 -57.44 -11.77
C LYS A 5 60.14 -56.25 -10.94
N ASN A 6 60.32 -55.06 -11.50
CA ASN A 6 59.79 -53.81 -10.96
C ASN A 6 58.27 -53.71 -11.24
N VAL A 7 57.48 -53.56 -10.19
CA VAL A 7 56.05 -53.21 -10.28
C VAL A 7 55.95 -51.72 -9.97
N LEU A 8 55.60 -50.92 -10.97
CA LEU A 8 55.22 -49.53 -10.80
C LEU A 8 53.76 -49.49 -10.30
N SER A 9 53.58 -49.08 -9.03
CA SER A 9 52.27 -48.75 -8.47
C SER A 9 51.94 -47.31 -8.83
N GLY A 10 51.02 -47.14 -9.79
CA GLY A 10 50.42 -45.82 -10.11
C GLY A 10 49.30 -45.51 -9.09
N SER A 11 49.56 -44.51 -8.24
CA SER A 11 48.53 -43.94 -7.35
C SER A 11 47.59 -43.03 -8.12
N LEU A 12 46.35 -43.47 -8.36
CA LEU A 12 45.26 -42.60 -8.81
C LEU A 12 44.82 -41.73 -7.62
N ILE A 13 45.17 -40.43 -7.69
CA ILE A 13 44.58 -39.40 -6.80
C ILE A 13 43.22 -39.03 -7.38
N SER A 14 42.14 -39.57 -6.81
CA SER A 14 40.78 -39.12 -7.04
C SER A 14 40.56 -37.79 -6.35
N ALA A 15 40.53 -36.71 -7.11
CA ALA A 15 40.08 -35.41 -6.63
C ALA A 15 38.57 -35.46 -6.40
N VAL A 16 38.14 -35.58 -5.16
CA VAL A 16 36.75 -35.42 -4.75
C VAL A 16 36.50 -33.92 -4.71
N ALA A 17 35.85 -33.37 -5.76
CA ALA A 17 35.29 -32.05 -5.73
C ALA A 17 34.11 -32.03 -4.75
N THR A 18 34.34 -31.53 -3.53
CA THR A 18 33.26 -31.19 -2.60
C THR A 18 32.50 -30.01 -3.16
N LEU A 19 31.36 -30.25 -3.80
CA LEU A 19 30.34 -29.21 -4.00
C LEU A 19 29.85 -28.83 -2.60
N SER A 20 30.27 -27.66 -2.14
CA SER A 20 29.66 -27.01 -0.99
C SER A 20 28.26 -26.58 -1.43
N ALA A 21 27.25 -27.42 -1.19
CA ALA A 21 25.87 -26.99 -1.25
C ALA A 21 25.72 -25.96 -0.12
N THR A 22 25.59 -24.70 -0.46
CA THR A 22 25.08 -23.69 0.46
C THR A 22 23.69 -24.17 0.87
N ALA A 23 23.55 -24.54 2.16
CA ALA A 23 22.24 -24.89 2.68
C ALA A 23 21.35 -23.65 2.58
N VAL A 24 20.42 -23.64 1.63
CA VAL A 24 19.35 -22.66 1.58
C VAL A 24 18.53 -22.88 2.84
N MET A 25 18.50 -21.87 3.71
CA MET A 25 17.67 -21.91 4.92
C MET A 25 16.21 -21.77 4.48
N ALA A 26 15.41 -22.79 4.69
CA ALA A 26 13.98 -22.74 4.45
C ALA A 26 13.31 -21.75 5.40
N ASN A 27 12.50 -20.87 4.87
CA ASN A 27 11.73 -19.91 5.68
C ASN A 27 10.24 -19.99 5.31
N ASP A 28 9.40 -20.00 6.34
CA ASP A 28 7.95 -19.90 6.22
C ASP A 28 7.53 -18.49 6.63
N PHE A 29 7.40 -17.60 5.65
CA PHE A 29 7.05 -16.20 5.88
C PHE A 29 5.54 -16.02 6.03
N ARG A 30 5.16 -14.94 6.71
CA ARG A 30 3.78 -14.49 6.86
C ARG A 30 3.64 -13.06 6.37
N ILE A 31 2.60 -12.80 5.57
CA ILE A 31 2.24 -11.45 5.15
C ILE A 31 0.83 -11.09 5.63
N GLY A 32 0.71 -9.93 6.26
CA GLY A 32 -0.56 -9.40 6.76
C GLY A 32 -1.11 -8.27 5.90
N LEU A 33 -2.45 -8.24 5.73
CA LEU A 33 -3.18 -7.17 5.02
C LEU A 33 -4.52 -6.89 5.70
N ILE A 34 -5.02 -5.66 5.52
CA ILE A 34 -6.37 -5.29 5.99
C ILE A 34 -7.46 -5.59 4.97
N THR A 35 -7.09 -5.77 3.71
CA THR A 35 -8.01 -5.89 2.57
C THR A 35 -8.62 -7.28 2.46
N PRO A 36 -9.88 -7.39 1.96
CA PRO A 36 -10.55 -8.66 1.78
C PRO A 36 -9.95 -9.46 0.60
N PRO A 37 -10.20 -10.79 0.51
CA PRO A 37 -9.61 -11.64 -0.52
C PRO A 37 -9.76 -11.15 -1.98
N PRO A 38 -10.90 -10.59 -2.42
CA PRO A 38 -11.04 -10.16 -3.81
C PRO A 38 -10.36 -8.82 -4.15
N HIS A 39 -9.81 -8.12 -3.17
CA HIS A 39 -9.12 -6.83 -3.36
C HIS A 39 -7.78 -7.01 -4.09
N ILE A 40 -7.40 -6.06 -4.93
CA ILE A 40 -6.15 -6.08 -5.72
C ILE A 40 -4.91 -6.33 -4.83
N TRP A 41 -4.83 -5.71 -3.65
CA TRP A 41 -3.67 -5.92 -2.76
C TRP A 41 -3.56 -7.36 -2.28
N THR A 42 -4.69 -7.99 -1.94
CA THR A 42 -4.69 -9.39 -1.50
C THR A 42 -4.30 -10.32 -2.63
N GLN A 43 -4.82 -10.07 -3.84
CA GLN A 43 -4.43 -10.82 -5.04
C GLN A 43 -2.93 -10.66 -5.35
N ALA A 44 -2.37 -9.44 -5.16
CA ALA A 44 -0.94 -9.21 -5.32
C ALA A 44 -0.10 -10.00 -4.28
N ALA A 45 -0.56 -10.08 -3.03
CA ALA A 45 0.10 -10.88 -1.98
C ALA A 45 0.02 -12.39 -2.27
N GLU A 46 -1.11 -12.88 -2.77
CA GLU A 46 -1.26 -14.28 -3.21
C GLU A 46 -0.35 -14.59 -4.40
N GLY A 47 -0.24 -13.65 -5.35
CA GLY A 47 0.72 -13.74 -6.45
C GLY A 47 2.16 -13.76 -5.95
N LEU A 48 2.51 -12.92 -4.97
CA LEU A 48 3.84 -12.93 -4.35
C LEU A 48 4.17 -14.29 -3.72
N ALA A 49 3.18 -14.93 -3.06
CA ALA A 49 3.37 -16.26 -2.47
C ALA A 49 3.71 -17.32 -3.52
N ALA A 50 3.06 -17.27 -4.67
CA ALA A 50 3.34 -18.17 -5.78
C ALA A 50 4.72 -17.91 -6.39
N ASP A 51 5.07 -16.64 -6.66
CA ASP A 51 6.36 -16.27 -7.22
C ASP A 51 7.52 -16.63 -6.30
N LEU A 52 7.37 -16.41 -5.00
CA LEU A 52 8.40 -16.73 -4.02
C LEU A 52 8.67 -18.23 -3.96
N ALA A 53 7.61 -19.05 -3.96
CA ALA A 53 7.75 -20.50 -3.99
C ALA A 53 8.46 -20.98 -5.27
N GLU A 54 8.12 -20.40 -6.42
CA GLU A 54 8.75 -20.71 -7.70
C GLU A 54 10.22 -20.28 -7.74
N ALA A 55 10.50 -19.00 -7.43
CA ALA A 55 11.83 -18.42 -7.49
C ALA A 55 12.82 -19.09 -6.53
N SER A 56 12.35 -19.49 -5.33
CA SER A 56 13.19 -20.19 -4.34
C SER A 56 13.29 -21.71 -4.58
N GLY A 57 12.66 -22.25 -5.65
CA GLY A 57 12.59 -23.69 -5.89
C GLY A 57 11.88 -24.46 -4.77
N GLY A 58 10.94 -23.79 -4.07
CA GLY A 58 10.20 -24.32 -2.93
C GLY A 58 10.94 -24.27 -1.58
N ALA A 59 12.09 -23.60 -1.52
CA ALA A 59 12.82 -23.41 -0.25
C ALA A 59 12.09 -22.42 0.68
N HIS A 60 11.41 -21.42 0.12
CA HIS A 60 10.62 -20.46 0.90
C HIS A 60 9.14 -20.60 0.62
N SER A 61 8.32 -20.36 1.64
CA SER A 61 6.87 -20.25 1.53
C SER A 61 6.40 -18.91 2.08
N LEU A 62 5.22 -18.44 1.62
CA LEU A 62 4.57 -17.24 2.13
C LEU A 62 3.11 -17.54 2.39
N THR A 63 2.68 -17.39 3.63
CA THR A 63 1.27 -17.51 4.02
C THR A 63 0.63 -16.11 4.08
N VAL A 64 -0.46 -15.93 3.33
CA VAL A 64 -1.20 -14.67 3.25
C VAL A 64 -2.30 -14.63 4.30
N PHE A 65 -2.36 -13.55 5.09
CA PHE A 65 -3.36 -13.29 6.12
C PHE A 65 -4.17 -12.03 5.77
N PRO A 66 -5.23 -12.14 4.96
CA PRO A 66 -6.06 -11.03 4.54
C PRO A 66 -7.07 -10.62 5.62
N ALA A 67 -7.85 -9.58 5.33
CA ALA A 67 -9.03 -9.16 6.12
C ALA A 67 -8.74 -8.99 7.62
N ARG A 68 -7.57 -8.42 7.97
CA ARG A 68 -7.15 -8.14 9.35
C ARG A 68 -7.00 -9.39 10.25
N GLN A 69 -6.76 -10.56 9.69
CA GLN A 69 -6.55 -11.77 10.51
C GLN A 69 -5.40 -11.63 11.51
N LEU A 70 -4.42 -10.77 11.24
CA LEU A 70 -3.29 -10.44 12.13
C LEU A 70 -3.45 -9.11 12.87
N GLY A 71 -4.65 -8.50 12.84
CA GLY A 71 -4.94 -7.23 13.48
C GLY A 71 -5.08 -6.06 12.49
N ASN A 72 -5.22 -4.84 13.03
CA ASN A 72 -5.22 -3.61 12.24
C ASN A 72 -3.79 -3.23 11.81
N GLU A 73 -3.63 -2.17 10.99
CA GLU A 73 -2.32 -1.79 10.47
C GLU A 73 -1.34 -1.36 11.57
N ALA A 74 -1.80 -0.65 12.61
CA ALA A 74 -0.94 -0.27 13.73
C ALA A 74 -0.42 -1.50 14.51
N GLU A 75 -1.28 -2.52 14.70
CA GLU A 75 -0.91 -3.79 15.34
C GLU A 75 0.06 -4.59 14.45
N MET A 76 -0.18 -4.64 13.15
CA MET A 76 0.72 -5.31 12.21
C MET A 76 2.07 -4.60 12.10
N LEU A 77 2.10 -3.25 12.10
CA LEU A 77 3.33 -2.49 12.10
C LEU A 77 4.17 -2.75 13.36
N GLN A 78 3.51 -2.84 14.52
CA GLN A 78 4.18 -3.22 15.78
C GLN A 78 4.75 -4.65 15.70
N GLN A 79 4.03 -5.59 15.07
CA GLN A 79 4.50 -6.95 14.86
C GLN A 79 5.72 -7.00 13.92
N LEU A 80 5.73 -6.21 12.84
CA LEU A 80 6.90 -6.05 11.97
C LEU A 80 8.12 -5.52 12.74
N GLN A 81 7.93 -4.48 13.56
CA GLN A 81 9.01 -3.89 14.39
C GLN A 81 9.63 -4.89 15.36
N THR A 82 8.84 -5.82 15.87
CA THR A 82 9.31 -6.86 16.81
C THR A 82 9.82 -8.13 16.12
N GLY A 83 9.53 -8.32 14.82
CA GLY A 83 9.80 -9.55 14.08
C GLY A 83 8.78 -10.66 14.33
N ALA A 84 7.63 -10.32 14.93
CA ALA A 84 6.52 -11.26 15.11
C ALA A 84 5.69 -11.46 13.84
N LEU A 85 5.78 -10.52 12.89
CA LEU A 85 5.29 -10.61 11.52
C LEU A 85 6.45 -10.34 10.58
N ASP A 86 6.49 -11.07 9.45
CA ASP A 86 7.61 -10.98 8.53
C ASP A 86 7.41 -9.86 7.51
N MET A 87 6.22 -9.78 6.89
CA MET A 87 5.89 -8.87 5.80
C MET A 87 4.48 -8.29 5.99
N ALA A 88 4.24 -7.13 5.39
CA ALA A 88 2.89 -6.56 5.26
C ALA A 88 2.77 -5.71 4.00
N PHE A 89 1.57 -5.70 3.40
CA PHE A 89 1.13 -4.62 2.52
C PHE A 89 0.24 -3.69 3.34
N MET A 90 0.61 -2.43 3.37
CA MET A 90 0.10 -1.48 4.33
C MET A 90 -0.12 -0.11 3.69
N THR A 91 -1.04 0.69 4.21
CA THR A 91 -1.18 2.06 3.75
C THR A 91 0.04 2.89 4.14
N ILE A 92 0.49 3.77 3.28
CA ILE A 92 1.55 4.74 3.62
C ILE A 92 1.12 5.63 4.78
N ALA A 93 -0.17 5.88 4.92
CA ALA A 93 -0.69 6.72 6.01
C ALA A 93 -0.41 6.14 7.40
N GLU A 94 -0.39 4.81 7.59
CA GLU A 94 0.03 4.22 8.87
C GLU A 94 1.52 4.50 9.14
N VAL A 95 2.34 4.47 8.09
CA VAL A 95 3.76 4.84 8.19
C VAL A 95 3.92 6.32 8.56
N SER A 96 3.09 7.21 8.01
CA SER A 96 3.13 8.65 8.28
C SER A 96 2.88 9.01 9.75
N ASN A 97 2.15 8.18 10.49
CA ASN A 97 1.97 8.36 11.93
C ASN A 97 3.29 8.28 12.73
N ARG A 98 4.36 7.74 12.13
CA ARG A 98 5.70 7.60 12.72
C ARG A 98 6.78 8.37 11.97
N ALA A 99 6.55 8.62 10.68
CA ALA A 99 7.45 9.34 9.79
C ALA A 99 6.59 10.33 8.97
N ALA A 100 6.43 11.55 9.49
CA ALA A 100 5.50 12.56 8.95
C ALA A 100 5.72 12.86 7.47
N ASP A 101 6.95 12.69 6.96
CA ASP A 101 7.30 12.90 5.56
C ASP A 101 6.41 12.10 4.60
N PHE A 102 6.02 10.89 4.98
CA PHE A 102 5.14 10.06 4.16
C PHE A 102 3.70 10.59 4.06
N GLY A 103 3.32 11.52 4.94
CA GLY A 103 2.05 12.24 4.84
C GLY A 103 1.95 13.14 3.61
N ALA A 104 3.10 13.56 3.03
CA ALA A 104 3.15 14.36 1.82
C ALA A 104 2.47 13.69 0.61
N PHE A 105 2.44 12.37 0.54
CA PHE A 105 1.74 11.63 -0.52
C PHE A 105 0.22 11.82 -0.50
N TYR A 106 -0.34 12.29 0.62
CA TYR A 106 -1.78 12.55 0.76
C TYR A 106 -2.14 14.02 0.46
N ALA A 107 -1.21 14.79 -0.13
CA ALA A 107 -1.52 16.16 -0.53
C ALA A 107 -2.74 16.15 -1.48
N PRO A 108 -3.79 16.94 -1.17
CA PRO A 108 -4.96 17.00 -2.03
C PRO A 108 -4.57 17.41 -3.45
N PHE A 109 -5.14 16.74 -4.44
CA PHE A 109 -4.89 16.97 -5.87
C PHE A 109 -3.41 16.93 -6.24
N LEU A 110 -2.63 16.05 -5.56
CA LEU A 110 -1.22 15.82 -5.89
C LEU A 110 -1.05 15.15 -7.26
N ALA A 111 -1.97 14.28 -7.63
CA ALA A 111 -1.99 13.56 -8.90
C ALA A 111 -3.27 13.90 -9.69
N ASP A 112 -3.13 14.02 -11.00
CA ASP A 112 -4.26 14.30 -11.92
C ASP A 112 -5.11 13.05 -12.20
N ASP A 113 -4.47 11.87 -12.15
CA ASP A 113 -5.09 10.56 -12.36
C ASP A 113 -4.23 9.44 -11.74
N ILE A 114 -4.71 8.20 -11.82
CA ILE A 114 -3.99 7.03 -11.30
C ILE A 114 -2.64 6.81 -12.01
N GLY A 115 -2.56 7.08 -13.31
CA GLY A 115 -1.30 6.95 -14.07
C GLY A 115 -0.26 7.95 -13.57
N HIS A 116 -0.68 9.21 -13.34
CA HIS A 116 0.17 10.24 -12.75
C HIS A 116 0.58 9.87 -11.31
N ALA A 117 -0.34 9.42 -10.47
CA ALA A 117 -0.03 8.93 -9.14
C ALA A 117 1.02 7.81 -9.15
N GLY A 118 0.91 6.88 -10.10
CA GLY A 118 1.90 5.83 -10.33
C GLY A 118 3.28 6.37 -10.72
N ARG A 119 3.35 7.40 -11.57
CA ARG A 119 4.61 8.05 -11.94
C ARG A 119 5.26 8.75 -10.75
N ILE A 120 4.48 9.43 -9.92
CA ILE A 120 4.96 10.04 -8.67
C ILE A 120 5.58 8.98 -7.76
N LEU A 121 4.89 7.86 -7.52
CA LEU A 121 5.36 6.78 -6.65
C LEU A 121 6.61 6.07 -7.16
N ARG A 122 6.84 6.08 -8.48
CA ARG A 122 8.05 5.52 -9.12
C ARG A 122 9.20 6.52 -9.23
N SER A 123 8.99 7.78 -8.83
CA SER A 123 10.04 8.81 -8.89
C SER A 123 11.20 8.48 -7.94
N ASP A 124 12.40 8.98 -8.29
CA ASP A 124 13.58 8.84 -7.42
C ASP A 124 13.34 9.46 -6.04
N THR A 125 12.58 10.57 -5.97
CA THR A 125 12.21 11.24 -4.73
C THR A 125 11.39 10.30 -3.83
N ALA A 126 10.34 9.67 -4.37
CA ALA A 126 9.51 8.74 -3.61
C ALA A 126 10.30 7.50 -3.18
N THR A 127 11.10 6.94 -4.08
CA THR A 127 11.89 5.74 -3.80
C THR A 127 12.93 5.98 -2.70
N ALA A 128 13.63 7.14 -2.73
CA ALA A 128 14.60 7.51 -1.71
C ALA A 128 13.97 7.64 -0.30
N MET A 129 12.68 7.94 -0.20
CA MET A 129 11.99 7.98 1.10
C MET A 129 11.93 6.62 1.79
N LEU A 130 11.94 5.50 1.05
CA LEU A 130 11.95 4.16 1.63
C LEU A 130 13.21 3.86 2.43
N ASP A 131 14.35 4.47 2.05
CA ASP A 131 15.65 4.24 2.68
C ASP A 131 15.70 4.72 4.14
N GLN A 132 14.82 5.62 4.55
CA GLN A 132 14.76 6.10 5.94
C GLN A 132 13.96 5.17 6.86
N LEU A 133 13.11 4.29 6.33
CA LEU A 133 12.21 3.46 7.13
C LEU A 133 12.92 2.54 8.13
N PRO A 134 14.07 1.91 7.82
CA PRO A 134 14.77 1.09 8.80
C PRO A 134 15.18 1.86 10.07
N ALA A 135 15.62 3.12 9.92
CA ALA A 135 16.07 3.95 11.02
C ALA A 135 14.92 4.62 11.77
N THR A 136 13.87 5.04 11.07
CA THR A 136 12.76 5.83 11.63
C THR A 136 11.62 4.99 12.16
N VAL A 137 11.32 3.87 11.47
CA VAL A 137 10.15 3.02 11.76
C VAL A 137 10.54 1.60 12.16
N GLY A 138 11.74 1.14 11.81
CA GLY A 138 12.22 -0.22 12.13
C GLY A 138 11.72 -1.29 11.14
N VAL A 139 11.39 -0.89 9.93
CA VAL A 139 10.95 -1.77 8.82
C VAL A 139 11.74 -1.43 7.55
N VAL A 140 11.79 -2.35 6.60
CA VAL A 140 12.37 -2.14 5.27
C VAL A 140 11.23 -1.95 4.29
N GLY A 141 11.24 -0.82 3.56
CA GLY A 141 10.32 -0.55 2.45
C GLY A 141 10.88 -1.07 1.14
N LEU A 142 10.09 -1.81 0.37
CA LEU A 142 10.55 -2.46 -0.85
C LEU A 142 9.84 -1.97 -2.13
N GLY A 143 8.93 -1.03 -2.00
CA GLY A 143 8.23 -0.45 -3.14
C GLY A 143 6.86 0.07 -2.74
N TYR A 144 6.27 0.81 -3.67
CA TYR A 144 4.95 1.41 -3.53
C TYR A 144 3.94 0.74 -4.44
N GLY A 145 2.69 0.72 -3.99
CA GLY A 145 1.52 0.36 -4.76
C GLY A 145 0.41 1.39 -4.57
N MET A 146 -0.81 1.06 -4.99
CA MET A 146 -1.93 1.99 -5.00
C MET A 146 -3.23 1.30 -4.57
N ALA A 147 -4.16 2.09 -4.00
CA ALA A 147 -5.57 1.74 -3.82
C ALA A 147 -6.50 2.81 -4.43
N GLY A 148 -6.14 3.32 -5.60
CA GLY A 148 -6.96 4.27 -6.32
C GLY A 148 -6.91 5.70 -5.80
N LEU A 149 -7.79 6.54 -6.35
CA LEU A 149 -8.06 7.89 -5.88
C LEU A 149 -9.30 7.91 -4.98
N ARG A 150 -9.35 8.89 -4.07
CA ARG A 150 -10.42 8.96 -3.06
C ARG A 150 -11.66 9.65 -3.59
N GLN A 151 -12.80 9.05 -3.28
CA GLN A 151 -14.14 9.49 -3.62
C GLN A 151 -14.95 9.69 -2.34
N ILE A 152 -16.06 10.42 -2.41
CA ILE A 152 -16.99 10.60 -1.29
C ILE A 152 -18.31 9.90 -1.62
N VAL A 153 -18.77 9.07 -0.69
CA VAL A 153 -20.07 8.40 -0.75
C VAL A 153 -20.92 8.90 0.40
N SER A 154 -22.10 9.46 0.11
CA SER A 154 -22.97 10.10 1.08
C SER A 154 -24.38 9.52 1.06
N ARG A 155 -24.98 9.37 2.24
CA ARG A 155 -26.38 9.00 2.43
C ARG A 155 -27.36 10.15 2.08
N GLY A 156 -26.87 11.38 2.13
CA GLY A 156 -27.63 12.57 1.75
C GLY A 156 -27.18 13.15 0.41
N ASP A 157 -27.98 14.08 -0.12
CA ASP A 157 -27.60 14.83 -1.32
C ASP A 157 -26.54 15.86 -0.95
N ILE A 158 -25.38 15.81 -1.63
CA ILE A 158 -24.26 16.73 -1.49
C ILE A 158 -24.13 17.50 -2.81
N GLN A 159 -24.34 18.80 -2.77
CA GLN A 159 -24.26 19.68 -3.94
C GLN A 159 -23.03 20.58 -3.91
N SER A 160 -22.50 20.86 -2.72
CA SER A 160 -21.35 21.74 -2.50
C SER A 160 -20.55 21.25 -1.28
N ALA A 161 -19.33 21.75 -1.10
CA ALA A 161 -18.52 21.49 0.09
C ALA A 161 -19.23 21.90 1.39
N ALA A 162 -20.07 22.94 1.34
CA ALA A 162 -20.82 23.38 2.53
C ALA A 162 -21.80 22.32 3.06
N ASP A 163 -22.24 21.40 2.21
CA ASP A 163 -23.11 20.30 2.63
C ASP A 163 -22.35 19.22 3.42
N LEU A 164 -21.03 19.27 3.42
CA LEU A 164 -20.17 18.39 4.25
C LEU A 164 -20.02 18.91 5.69
N ASP A 165 -20.34 20.20 5.95
CA ASP A 165 -20.19 20.81 7.27
C ASP A 165 -21.01 20.06 8.33
N GLY A 166 -20.34 19.63 9.41
CA GLY A 166 -20.93 18.87 10.51
C GLY A 166 -21.31 17.43 10.19
N LEU A 167 -21.20 16.93 8.94
CA LEU A 167 -21.48 15.54 8.62
C LEU A 167 -20.49 14.60 9.29
N LYS A 168 -21.01 13.53 9.89
CA LYS A 168 -20.17 12.42 10.38
C LYS A 168 -19.61 11.66 9.19
N LEU A 169 -18.44 12.06 8.74
CA LEU A 169 -17.78 11.47 7.59
C LEU A 169 -16.75 10.45 8.06
N ARG A 170 -16.97 9.18 7.69
CA ARG A 170 -16.00 8.13 7.99
C ARG A 170 -14.71 8.36 7.20
N ILE A 171 -13.61 8.32 7.89
CA ILE A 171 -12.27 8.33 7.31
C ILE A 171 -11.48 7.09 7.75
N THR A 172 -10.41 6.79 7.01
CA THR A 172 -9.34 5.95 7.52
C THR A 172 -8.64 6.71 8.66
N PRO A 173 -8.20 6.04 9.76
CA PRO A 173 -7.75 6.72 10.98
C PRO A 173 -6.34 7.32 10.86
N PHE A 174 -6.13 8.23 9.90
CA PHE A 174 -4.84 8.83 9.58
C PHE A 174 -4.91 10.36 9.56
N GLU A 175 -3.86 11.00 10.08
CA GLU A 175 -3.81 12.46 10.23
C GLU A 175 -3.99 13.24 8.92
N PRO A 176 -3.36 12.87 7.79
CA PRO A 176 -3.53 13.65 6.55
C PRO A 176 -4.98 13.74 6.11
N ILE A 177 -5.73 12.64 6.23
CA ILE A 177 -7.15 12.58 5.85
C ILE A 177 -8.01 13.31 6.88
N LEU A 178 -7.70 13.14 8.17
CA LEU A 178 -8.36 13.83 9.27
C LEU A 178 -8.29 15.36 9.10
N ASP A 179 -7.09 15.87 8.80
CA ASP A 179 -6.85 17.29 8.64
C ASP A 179 -7.60 17.88 7.44
N PHE A 180 -7.70 17.13 6.34
CA PHE A 180 -8.44 17.55 5.15
C PHE A 180 -9.95 17.71 5.44
N TYR A 181 -10.56 16.71 6.08
CA TYR A 181 -11.98 16.76 6.39
C TYR A 181 -12.32 17.73 7.53
N ASN A 182 -11.39 17.96 8.46
CA ASN A 182 -11.52 19.05 9.43
C ASN A 182 -11.51 20.41 8.75
N ALA A 183 -10.66 20.63 7.75
CA ALA A 183 -10.61 21.88 6.99
C ALA A 183 -11.90 22.12 6.18
N LEU A 184 -12.65 21.06 5.83
CA LEU A 184 -13.97 21.14 5.21
C LEU A 184 -15.12 21.38 6.18
N GLY A 185 -14.85 21.43 7.50
CA GLY A 185 -15.89 21.57 8.52
C GLY A 185 -16.67 20.27 8.78
N ALA A 186 -16.33 19.15 8.16
CA ALA A 186 -16.94 17.87 8.45
C ALA A 186 -16.62 17.41 9.89
N ALA A 187 -17.37 16.42 10.38
CA ALA A 187 -17.05 15.70 11.62
C ALA A 187 -16.40 14.34 11.28
N PRO A 188 -15.07 14.31 10.98
CA PRO A 188 -14.41 13.09 10.57
C PRO A 188 -14.47 12.06 11.68
N THR A 189 -14.88 10.83 11.30
CA THR A 189 -15.09 9.71 12.19
C THR A 189 -14.11 8.59 11.81
N PRO A 190 -12.95 8.49 12.47
CA PRO A 190 -11.96 7.47 12.19
C PRO A 190 -12.53 6.06 12.45
N MET A 191 -12.50 5.20 11.43
CA MET A 191 -13.07 3.87 11.55
C MET A 191 -12.35 2.87 10.64
N PRO A 192 -11.98 1.66 11.15
CA PRO A 192 -11.36 0.62 10.35
C PRO A 192 -12.33 0.04 9.30
N LEU A 193 -11.80 -0.40 8.17
CA LEU A 193 -12.55 -0.85 7.00
C LEU A 193 -13.70 -1.84 7.29
N PRO A 194 -13.55 -2.90 8.10
CA PRO A 194 -14.64 -3.87 8.33
C PRO A 194 -15.89 -3.32 9.01
N ALA A 195 -15.78 -2.18 9.70
CA ALA A 195 -16.94 -1.57 10.38
C ALA A 195 -17.71 -0.60 9.48
N VAL A 196 -17.17 -0.23 8.31
CA VAL A 196 -17.69 0.87 7.49
C VAL A 196 -19.04 0.55 6.88
N TYR A 197 -19.24 -0.68 6.38
CA TYR A 197 -20.49 -1.08 5.74
C TYR A 197 -21.68 -0.91 6.69
N ASP A 198 -21.58 -1.51 7.86
CA ASP A 198 -22.65 -1.43 8.87
C ASP A 198 -22.86 -0.01 9.38
N ALA A 199 -21.78 0.76 9.55
CA ALA A 199 -21.86 2.14 9.99
C ALA A 199 -22.60 3.04 8.99
N LEU A 200 -22.32 2.89 7.69
CA LEU A 200 -23.03 3.61 6.64
C LEU A 200 -24.48 3.14 6.53
N ALA A 201 -24.71 1.83 6.46
CA ALA A 201 -26.05 1.24 6.33
C ALA A 201 -26.98 1.66 7.46
N ASN A 202 -26.49 1.68 8.71
CA ASN A 202 -27.27 2.01 9.90
C ASN A 202 -27.28 3.51 10.26
N GLY A 203 -26.62 4.37 9.49
CA GLY A 203 -26.56 5.82 9.76
C GLY A 203 -25.74 6.22 10.97
N GLN A 204 -24.77 5.40 11.37
CA GLN A 204 -23.78 5.79 12.38
C GLN A 204 -22.83 6.85 11.81
N VAL A 205 -22.60 6.80 10.50
CA VAL A 205 -21.94 7.84 9.70
C VAL A 205 -22.87 8.27 8.56
N ASP A 206 -22.75 9.53 8.15
CA ASP A 206 -23.54 10.15 7.10
C ASP A 206 -22.87 10.00 5.73
N ALA A 207 -21.54 9.94 5.72
CA ALA A 207 -20.74 9.80 4.52
C ALA A 207 -19.47 8.99 4.80
N ILE A 208 -18.80 8.54 3.74
CA ILE A 208 -17.52 7.85 3.80
C ILE A 208 -16.56 8.38 2.73
N ASP A 209 -15.28 8.43 3.07
CA ASP A 209 -14.16 8.57 2.18
C ASP A 209 -13.69 7.16 1.77
N MET A 210 -13.66 6.87 0.45
CA MET A 210 -13.37 5.53 -0.07
C MET A 210 -12.87 5.55 -1.51
N ASP A 211 -12.07 4.54 -1.91
CA ASP A 211 -11.68 4.29 -3.30
C ASP A 211 -12.78 3.59 -4.11
N ALA A 212 -12.70 3.68 -5.43
CA ALA A 212 -13.71 3.13 -6.33
C ALA A 212 -13.79 1.59 -6.27
N GLU A 213 -12.67 0.87 -6.07
CA GLU A 213 -12.68 -0.60 -5.93
C GLU A 213 -13.54 -1.03 -4.77
N LEU A 214 -13.30 -0.47 -3.57
CA LEU A 214 -14.05 -0.83 -2.37
C LEU A 214 -15.49 -0.31 -2.39
N ILE A 215 -15.76 0.86 -3.02
CA ILE A 215 -17.14 1.33 -3.22
C ILE A 215 -17.93 0.29 -4.00
N TRP A 216 -17.34 -0.23 -5.09
CA TRP A 216 -17.97 -1.25 -5.92
C TRP A 216 -18.03 -2.62 -5.24
N LEU A 217 -16.90 -3.11 -4.76
CA LEU A 217 -16.74 -4.45 -4.21
C LEU A 217 -17.60 -4.68 -2.97
N LEU A 218 -17.67 -3.70 -2.06
CA LEU A 218 -18.43 -3.76 -0.83
C LEU A 218 -19.81 -3.09 -0.94
N ARG A 219 -20.19 -2.67 -2.16
CA ARG A 219 -21.52 -2.16 -2.52
C ARG A 219 -21.98 -0.98 -1.65
N TYR A 220 -21.05 -0.09 -1.27
CA TYR A 220 -21.40 1.09 -0.45
C TYR A 220 -22.42 2.00 -1.14
N PHE A 221 -22.47 2.02 -2.47
CA PHE A 221 -23.45 2.76 -3.28
C PHE A 221 -24.91 2.34 -3.01
N GLU A 222 -25.17 1.15 -2.44
CA GLU A 222 -26.54 0.73 -2.10
C GLU A 222 -27.11 1.49 -0.90
N HIS A 223 -26.26 2.13 -0.10
CA HIS A 223 -26.62 2.91 1.07
C HIS A 223 -26.36 4.40 0.88
N ALA A 224 -26.20 4.84 -0.37
CA ALA A 224 -25.85 6.22 -0.73
C ALA A 224 -26.91 6.85 -1.63
N ASP A 225 -27.24 8.10 -1.33
CA ASP A 225 -28.02 8.96 -2.24
C ASP A 225 -27.08 9.65 -3.26
N THR A 226 -25.84 9.93 -2.85
CA THR A 226 -24.85 10.65 -3.68
C THR A 226 -23.50 9.96 -3.65
N VAL A 227 -22.87 9.82 -4.82
CA VAL A 227 -21.46 9.52 -4.98
C VAL A 227 -20.78 10.68 -5.68
N ILE A 228 -19.73 11.22 -5.08
CA ILE A 228 -18.92 12.31 -5.64
C ILE A 228 -17.60 11.71 -6.11
N GLN A 229 -17.41 11.66 -7.41
CA GLN A 229 -16.11 11.44 -8.02
C GLN A 229 -15.33 12.73 -7.89
N SER A 230 -14.41 12.76 -6.96
CA SER A 230 -13.62 13.93 -6.61
C SER A 230 -12.13 13.75 -6.86
N ASP A 231 -11.66 12.51 -6.90
CA ASP A 231 -10.26 12.15 -7.15
C ASP A 231 -9.27 12.99 -6.31
N HIS A 232 -9.74 13.45 -5.15
CA HIS A 232 -9.13 14.52 -4.37
C HIS A 232 -7.84 14.13 -3.67
N MET A 233 -7.57 12.82 -3.54
CA MET A 233 -6.40 12.34 -2.80
C MET A 233 -6.01 10.96 -3.30
N MET A 234 -4.74 10.73 -3.58
CA MET A 234 -4.24 9.39 -3.87
C MET A 234 -4.13 8.56 -2.58
N PHE A 235 -4.27 7.24 -2.71
CA PHE A 235 -4.20 6.33 -1.56
C PHE A 235 -3.11 5.26 -1.79
N PRO A 236 -1.85 5.61 -1.55
CA PRO A 236 -0.75 4.71 -1.83
C PRO A 236 -0.55 3.64 -0.76
N MET A 237 -0.02 2.51 -1.20
CA MET A 237 0.40 1.36 -0.41
C MET A 237 1.93 1.27 -0.38
N VAL A 238 2.47 0.64 0.65
CA VAL A 238 3.88 0.28 0.75
C VAL A 238 4.04 -1.20 1.09
N ALA A 239 5.01 -1.84 0.44
CA ALA A 239 5.48 -3.18 0.77
C ALA A 239 6.52 -3.09 1.88
N LEU A 240 6.25 -3.73 3.02
CA LEU A 240 7.11 -3.67 4.19
C LEU A 240 7.58 -5.06 4.60
N VAL A 241 8.85 -5.13 5.01
CA VAL A 241 9.46 -6.30 5.67
C VAL A 241 9.98 -5.88 7.04
N SER A 242 9.84 -6.73 8.04
CA SER A 242 10.49 -6.54 9.33
C SER A 242 11.99 -6.34 9.16
N ALA A 243 12.55 -5.24 9.67
CA ALA A 243 14.01 -5.04 9.62
C ALA A 243 14.77 -6.14 10.37
N ARG A 244 14.16 -6.75 11.38
CA ARG A 244 14.75 -7.88 12.13
C ARG A 244 14.81 -9.14 11.28
N VAL A 245 13.73 -9.49 10.59
CA VAL A 245 13.69 -10.63 9.67
C VAL A 245 14.64 -10.38 8.51
N TRP A 246 14.60 -9.21 7.89
CA TRP A 246 15.46 -8.81 6.78
C TRP A 246 16.95 -8.98 7.10
N ALA A 247 17.36 -8.64 8.32
CA ALA A 247 18.75 -8.78 8.77
C ALA A 247 19.22 -10.23 8.85
N THR A 248 18.32 -11.22 8.97
CA THR A 248 18.66 -12.65 9.03
C THR A 248 18.78 -13.32 7.68
N LEU A 249 18.26 -12.66 6.61
CA LEU A 249 18.26 -13.21 5.26
C LEU A 249 19.65 -13.12 4.62
N SER A 250 19.94 -14.05 3.71
CA SER A 250 21.11 -13.97 2.83
C SER A 250 20.96 -12.79 1.86
N GLU A 251 22.05 -12.33 1.24
CA GLU A 251 22.00 -11.29 0.22
C GLU A 251 21.18 -11.74 -1.00
N GLU A 252 21.28 -13.01 -1.38
CA GLU A 252 20.51 -13.62 -2.47
C GLU A 252 19.00 -13.59 -2.16
N ASP A 253 18.59 -13.98 -0.95
CA ASP A 253 17.18 -13.95 -0.52
C ASP A 253 16.65 -12.52 -0.44
N ARG A 254 17.46 -11.57 0.06
CA ARG A 254 17.06 -10.15 0.08
C ARG A 254 16.81 -9.60 -1.31
N THR A 255 17.68 -9.91 -2.25
CA THR A 255 17.51 -9.48 -3.64
C THR A 255 16.26 -10.09 -4.24
N MET A 256 16.10 -11.41 -4.14
CA MET A 256 14.94 -12.13 -4.66
C MET A 256 13.62 -11.61 -4.06
N ILE A 257 13.52 -11.54 -2.73
CA ILE A 257 12.30 -11.07 -2.03
C ILE A 257 12.04 -9.59 -2.37
N GLY A 258 13.10 -8.77 -2.40
CA GLY A 258 13.00 -7.35 -2.74
C GLY A 258 12.41 -7.13 -4.12
N ASP A 259 12.96 -7.78 -5.12
CA ASP A 259 12.52 -7.68 -6.52
C ASP A 259 11.08 -8.18 -6.69
N LEU A 260 10.73 -9.32 -6.08
CA LEU A 260 9.38 -9.88 -6.16
C LEU A 260 8.35 -8.98 -5.47
N MET A 261 8.64 -8.48 -4.28
CA MET A 261 7.73 -7.59 -3.56
C MET A 261 7.54 -6.27 -4.31
N ALA A 262 8.63 -5.65 -4.78
CA ALA A 262 8.57 -4.41 -5.56
C ALA A 262 7.72 -4.59 -6.83
N ALA A 263 7.95 -5.67 -7.58
CA ALA A 263 7.19 -5.97 -8.79
C ALA A 263 5.69 -6.19 -8.51
N ARG A 264 5.36 -6.90 -7.42
CA ARG A 264 3.97 -7.19 -7.07
C ARG A 264 3.21 -5.96 -6.59
N VAL A 265 3.82 -5.08 -5.80
CA VAL A 265 3.14 -3.85 -5.39
C VAL A 265 3.04 -2.86 -6.54
N ASP A 266 4.06 -2.75 -7.40
CA ASP A 266 4.00 -1.94 -8.62
C ASP A 266 2.87 -2.41 -9.57
N SER A 267 2.65 -3.72 -9.68
CA SER A 267 1.57 -4.27 -10.50
C SER A 267 0.17 -3.84 -10.04
N THR A 268 0.01 -3.45 -8.78
CA THR A 268 -1.26 -2.89 -8.29
C THR A 268 -1.58 -1.56 -8.95
N ILE A 269 -0.57 -0.70 -9.18
CA ILE A 269 -0.74 0.58 -9.89
C ILE A 269 -1.28 0.32 -11.30
N THR A 270 -0.65 -0.60 -12.04
CA THR A 270 -1.12 -0.98 -13.38
C THR A 270 -2.56 -1.50 -13.36
N SER A 271 -2.90 -2.33 -12.37
CA SER A 271 -4.25 -2.86 -12.20
C SER A 271 -5.30 -1.77 -11.96
N TYR A 272 -4.95 -0.73 -11.19
CA TYR A 272 -5.85 0.41 -10.98
C TYR A 272 -5.98 1.28 -12.24
N VAL A 273 -4.89 1.55 -12.96
CA VAL A 273 -4.94 2.26 -14.25
C VAL A 273 -5.92 1.59 -15.23
N GLU A 274 -5.93 0.25 -15.25
CA GLU A 274 -6.79 -0.52 -16.14
C GLU A 274 -8.25 -0.62 -15.69
N ARG A 275 -8.53 -0.55 -14.39
CA ARG A 275 -9.83 -0.97 -13.83
C ARG A 275 -10.64 0.14 -13.17
N GLU A 276 -10.01 1.20 -12.66
CA GLU A 276 -10.70 2.21 -11.84
C GLU A 276 -11.86 2.86 -12.59
N GLN A 277 -11.66 3.25 -13.86
CA GLN A 277 -12.72 3.83 -14.66
C GLN A 277 -13.93 2.88 -14.81
N GLY A 278 -13.65 1.57 -14.92
CA GLY A 278 -14.73 0.57 -15.00
C GLY A 278 -15.56 0.49 -13.72
N TRP A 279 -14.95 0.60 -12.54
CA TRP A 279 -15.69 0.66 -11.28
C TRP A 279 -16.48 1.96 -11.13
N LEU A 280 -15.91 3.10 -11.50
CA LEU A 280 -16.60 4.39 -11.47
C LEU A 280 -17.83 4.38 -12.39
N ASP A 281 -17.71 3.80 -13.59
CA ASP A 281 -18.84 3.67 -14.52
C ASP A 281 -19.93 2.74 -13.97
N GLN A 282 -19.55 1.60 -13.39
CA GLN A 282 -20.50 0.68 -12.76
C GLN A 282 -21.21 1.30 -11.55
N ILE A 283 -20.50 2.09 -10.72
CA ILE A 283 -21.08 2.82 -9.59
C ILE A 283 -22.09 3.84 -10.10
N ARG A 284 -21.74 4.58 -11.16
CA ARG A 284 -22.64 5.58 -11.80
C ARG A 284 -23.91 4.92 -12.33
N GLU A 285 -23.80 3.75 -12.96
CA GLU A 285 -24.93 2.98 -13.50
C GLU A 285 -25.79 2.33 -12.40
N ALA A 286 -25.25 2.11 -11.21
CA ALA A 286 -25.97 1.49 -10.10
C ALA A 286 -27.06 2.39 -9.49
N GLY A 287 -27.10 3.69 -9.81
CA GLY A 287 -28.26 4.57 -9.60
C GLY A 287 -28.17 5.66 -8.55
N PRO A 288 -27.10 5.83 -7.74
CA PRO A 288 -27.00 7.03 -6.90
C PRO A 288 -26.87 8.31 -7.73
N THR A 289 -27.21 9.46 -7.17
CA THR A 289 -26.82 10.73 -7.78
C THR A 289 -25.30 10.77 -7.91
N TYR A 290 -24.82 10.87 -9.15
CA TYR A 290 -23.38 10.84 -9.41
C TYR A 290 -22.90 12.22 -9.84
N ARG A 291 -21.90 12.76 -9.14
CA ARG A 291 -21.30 14.06 -9.42
C ARG A 291 -19.81 13.91 -9.68
N VAL A 292 -19.30 14.60 -10.67
CA VAL A 292 -17.86 14.75 -10.91
C VAL A 292 -17.49 16.16 -10.52
N VAL A 293 -16.52 16.33 -9.65
CA VAL A 293 -16.08 17.63 -9.14
C VAL A 293 -14.56 17.77 -9.25
N ASP A 294 -14.09 18.99 -9.21
CA ASP A 294 -12.66 19.33 -9.20
C ASP A 294 -12.26 20.01 -7.88
N GLU A 295 -11.01 20.48 -7.81
CA GLU A 295 -10.45 21.15 -6.63
C GLU A 295 -11.31 22.32 -6.15
N SER A 296 -11.95 23.07 -7.05
CA SER A 296 -12.77 24.24 -6.70
C SER A 296 -13.97 23.89 -5.83
N PHE A 297 -14.45 22.64 -5.88
CA PHE A 297 -15.51 22.16 -5.01
C PHE A 297 -15.15 22.24 -3.53
N PHE A 298 -13.88 22.07 -3.19
CA PHE A 298 -13.40 21.98 -1.79
C PHE A 298 -13.04 23.35 -1.19
N GLY A 299 -13.19 24.43 -1.93
CA GLY A 299 -12.93 25.79 -1.44
C GLY A 299 -11.54 25.96 -0.85
N ASP A 300 -11.45 26.53 0.35
CA ASP A 300 -10.17 26.80 1.02
C ASP A 300 -9.53 25.58 1.72
N ALA A 301 -10.21 24.44 1.73
CA ALA A 301 -9.73 23.28 2.48
C ALA A 301 -8.39 22.74 1.96
N VAL A 302 -8.18 22.78 0.64
CA VAL A 302 -6.91 22.39 0.01
C VAL A 302 -5.76 23.31 0.46
N ALA A 303 -6.01 24.63 0.45
CA ALA A 303 -5.01 25.62 0.90
C ALA A 303 -4.71 25.45 2.40
N THR A 304 -5.73 25.25 3.23
CA THR A 304 -5.60 25.01 4.68
C THR A 304 -4.80 23.73 4.97
N TRP A 305 -5.07 22.66 4.24
CA TRP A 305 -4.30 21.43 4.37
C TRP A 305 -2.83 21.64 4.00
N ASN A 306 -2.57 22.31 2.87
CA ASN A 306 -1.22 22.61 2.41
C ASN A 306 -0.43 23.45 3.42
N GLU A 307 -1.04 24.46 4.03
CA GLU A 307 -0.40 25.27 5.05
C GLU A 307 -0.04 24.40 6.28
N THR A 308 -0.99 23.58 6.73
CA THR A 308 -0.79 22.68 7.88
C THR A 308 0.35 21.71 7.64
N TRP A 309 0.40 21.07 6.47
CA TRP A 309 1.37 20.02 6.17
C TRP A 309 2.73 20.56 5.75
N SER A 310 2.81 21.75 5.15
CA SER A 310 4.08 22.45 4.91
C SER A 310 4.79 22.83 6.21
N ALA A 311 4.05 22.99 7.30
CA ALA A 311 4.64 23.22 8.63
C ALA A 311 5.10 21.92 9.32
N ARG A 312 4.64 20.76 8.87
CA ARG A 312 4.97 19.45 9.47
C ARG A 312 6.14 18.74 8.81
N THR A 313 6.32 18.93 7.50
CA THR A 313 7.36 18.24 6.72
C THR A 313 7.79 19.03 5.50
N ASP A 314 9.10 19.09 5.28
CA ASP A 314 9.68 19.64 4.06
C ASP A 314 9.49 18.70 2.85
N ALA A 315 9.22 17.41 3.06
CA ALA A 315 9.01 16.43 2.01
C ALA A 315 7.83 16.79 1.07
N LEU A 316 6.87 17.59 1.55
CA LEU A 316 5.77 18.06 0.71
C LEU A 316 6.25 18.89 -0.50
N VAL A 317 7.33 19.67 -0.32
CA VAL A 317 7.92 20.46 -1.43
C VAL A 317 8.53 19.53 -2.48
N ASP A 318 9.28 18.51 -2.03
CA ASP A 318 9.96 17.58 -2.92
C ASP A 318 8.98 16.67 -3.66
N ILE A 319 7.93 16.19 -2.97
CA ILE A 319 6.89 15.36 -3.58
C ILE A 319 6.05 16.15 -4.59
N ARG A 320 5.72 17.43 -4.31
CA ARG A 320 5.07 18.30 -5.29
C ARG A 320 5.95 18.60 -6.50
N ALA A 321 7.26 18.77 -6.29
CA ALA A 321 8.20 18.93 -7.40
C ALA A 321 8.27 17.65 -8.26
N ALA A 322 8.28 16.48 -7.62
CA ALA A 322 8.23 15.19 -8.33
C ALA A 322 6.91 15.03 -9.11
N ALA A 323 5.77 15.41 -8.51
CA ALA A 323 4.48 15.42 -9.19
C ALA A 323 4.51 16.33 -10.43
N ALA A 324 4.96 17.57 -10.27
CA ALA A 324 5.06 18.51 -11.39
C ALA A 324 6.00 18.02 -12.51
N ALA A 325 7.08 17.31 -12.16
CA ALA A 325 8.02 16.75 -13.13
C ALA A 325 7.49 15.51 -13.87
N THR A 326 6.46 14.86 -13.35
CA THR A 326 5.85 13.64 -13.89
C THR A 326 4.45 13.86 -14.47
N ALA A 327 3.92 15.09 -14.41
CA ALA A 327 2.69 15.49 -15.07
C ALA A 327 2.91 15.52 -16.59
N GLU A 328 2.11 14.78 -17.36
CA GLU A 328 2.09 14.77 -18.84
C GLU A 328 0.65 14.84 -19.34
#